data_3d6145c202f4cb9792293e5c1541fdf5
#
_entry.id   3d6145c202f4cb9792293e5c1541fdf5
#
_cell.length_a   1.000
_cell.length_b   1.000
_cell.length_c   1.000
_cell.angle_alpha   90.00
_cell.angle_beta   90.00
_cell.angle_gamma   90.00
#
_symmetry.space_group_name_H-M   'P 1'
#
loop_
_entity.id
_entity.type
_entity.pdbx_description
1 polymer ?
#
loop_
_entity_poly.entity_id
_entity_poly.type
_entity_poly.pdbx_seq_one_letter_code
_entity_poly.pdbx_strand_id
1 'polypeptide(L)'
;MNQNDSYYMCPVCGWNKLEGPPYYEHFAGSNEICQCCGFEFGVDDFDCTEIDMEQLSDEEIVRQAHEIYRQNWIDSHFRLFDPSIFQASLKIGRRLRAEVAMNQLQRTSYRT
;
A
#
# COMPACT_ATOMS: atom_id res chain seq x y z
N MET A 1 7.16 23.30 14.26
CA MET A 1 6.95 22.66 13.94
C MET A 1 7.15 21.65 13.65
N ASN A 2 6.90 21.38 13.53
CA ASN A 2 7.09 20.22 13.48
C ASN A 2 6.91 19.55 12.26
N GLN A 3 7.67 19.13 11.63
CA GLN A 3 7.66 18.52 10.47
C GLN A 3 7.44 17.15 10.56
N ASN A 4 7.37 16.64 11.66
CA ASN A 4 7.05 15.27 11.85
C ASN A 4 5.66 14.97 11.37
N ASP A 5 4.94 15.94 10.91
CA ASP A 5 3.64 15.72 10.31
C ASP A 5 3.76 15.35 8.85
N SER A 6 4.95 15.29 8.32
CA SER A 6 5.15 14.98 6.91
C SER A 6 5.24 13.47 6.72
N TYR A 7 4.09 12.86 6.51
CA TYR A 7 4.04 11.43 6.22
C TYR A 7 3.83 11.22 4.74
N TYR A 8 4.08 10.01 4.29
CA TYR A 8 3.94 9.63 2.90
C TYR A 8 2.72 8.72 2.73
N MET A 9 2.16 8.69 1.53
CA MET A 9 0.99 7.88 1.26
C MET A 9 1.38 6.59 0.58
N CYS A 10 0.76 5.48 1.01
CA CYS A 10 0.94 4.20 0.35
C CYS A 10 0.16 4.19 -0.96
N PRO A 11 0.83 3.96 -2.09
CA PRO A 11 0.11 3.95 -3.37
C PRO A 11 -0.77 2.73 -3.56
N VAL A 12 -0.64 1.72 -2.73
CA VAL A 12 -1.45 0.51 -2.84
C VAL A 12 -2.80 0.70 -2.18
N CYS A 13 -2.81 1.09 -0.89
CA CYS A 13 -4.04 1.17 -0.12
C CYS A 13 -4.47 2.59 0.26
N GLY A 14 -3.60 3.57 0.07
CA GLY A 14 -3.92 4.96 0.39
C GLY A 14 -3.68 5.37 1.83
N TRP A 15 -3.08 4.49 2.64
CA TRP A 15 -2.73 4.85 4.02
C TRP A 15 -1.69 5.97 3.99
N ASN A 16 -1.93 7.03 4.73
CA ASN A 16 -1.12 8.24 4.61
C ASN A 16 -0.20 8.47 5.81
N LYS A 17 0.29 7.40 6.41
CA LYS A 17 1.15 7.50 7.58
C LYS A 17 2.48 6.79 7.42
N LEU A 18 2.93 6.56 6.19
CA LEU A 18 4.26 5.98 5.97
C LEU A 18 5.32 6.95 6.49
N GLU A 19 6.33 6.43 7.16
CA GLU A 19 7.38 7.26 7.73
C GLU A 19 8.42 7.67 6.70
N GLY A 20 8.52 6.93 5.61
CA GLY A 20 9.44 7.24 4.53
C GLY A 20 8.76 7.09 3.19
N PRO A 21 9.41 7.55 2.13
CA PRO A 21 8.81 7.43 0.80
C PRO A 21 8.75 5.96 0.38
N PRO A 22 7.76 5.58 -0.42
CA PRO A 22 7.73 4.21 -0.91
C PRO A 22 8.87 3.92 -1.90
N TYR A 23 9.24 4.91 -2.71
CA TYR A 23 10.28 4.73 -3.71
C TYR A 23 11.21 5.93 -3.76
N TYR A 24 12.44 5.66 -4.16
CA TYR A 24 13.42 6.69 -4.51
C TYR A 24 13.44 6.80 -6.03
N GLU A 25 14.52 7.34 -6.60
CA GLU A 25 14.61 7.53 -8.03
C GLU A 25 14.57 6.19 -8.77
N HIS A 26 14.00 6.20 -9.94
CA HIS A 26 13.93 5.02 -10.81
C HIS A 26 13.22 3.83 -10.16
N PHE A 27 12.25 4.13 -9.32
CA PHE A 27 11.44 3.11 -8.64
C PHE A 27 12.26 2.17 -7.78
N ALA A 28 13.37 2.67 -7.24
CA ALA A 28 14.11 1.92 -6.23
C ALA A 28 13.29 1.91 -4.94
N GLY A 29 12.89 0.73 -4.51
CA GLY A 29 12.06 0.60 -3.31
C GLY A 29 12.81 1.00 -2.05
N SER A 30 12.10 1.63 -1.13
CA SER A 30 12.70 2.09 0.11
C SER A 30 12.79 0.99 1.17
N ASN A 31 12.16 -0.16 0.91
CA ASN A 31 11.99 -1.26 1.86
C ASN A 31 11.05 -0.88 3.01
N GLU A 32 10.36 0.23 2.87
CA GLU A 32 9.31 0.59 3.81
C GLU A 32 8.18 -0.43 3.69
N ILE A 33 7.59 -0.84 4.82
CA ILE A 33 6.45 -1.74 4.82
C ILE A 33 5.24 -0.94 5.28
N CYS A 34 4.17 -0.97 4.47
CA CYS A 34 2.94 -0.30 4.86
C CYS A 34 2.29 -1.04 6.01
N GLN A 35 2.11 -0.39 7.14
CA GLN A 35 1.54 -1.02 8.32
C GLN A 35 0.06 -1.34 8.13
N CYS A 36 -0.57 -0.75 7.13
CA CYS A 36 -1.98 -0.99 6.84
C CYS A 36 -2.15 -2.22 5.95
N CYS A 37 -1.59 -2.21 4.74
CA CYS A 37 -1.80 -3.31 3.80
C CYS A 37 -0.66 -4.33 3.79
N GLY A 38 0.52 -3.96 4.30
CA GLY A 38 1.64 -4.89 4.37
C GLY A 38 2.53 -4.93 3.14
N PHE A 39 2.29 -4.06 2.16
CA PHE A 39 3.13 -4.05 0.96
C PHE A 39 4.53 -3.54 1.31
N GLU A 40 5.56 -4.28 0.90
CA GLU A 40 6.95 -3.89 1.11
C GLU A 40 7.53 -3.38 -0.21
N PHE A 41 7.86 -2.09 -0.24
CA PHE A 41 8.26 -1.41 -1.48
C PHE A 41 9.69 -1.80 -1.84
N GLY A 42 9.85 -2.36 -3.04
CA GLY A 42 11.13 -2.87 -3.50
C GLY A 42 11.22 -4.38 -3.45
N VAL A 43 10.27 -5.03 -2.78
CA VAL A 43 10.25 -6.48 -2.67
C VAL A 43 8.98 -7.03 -3.33
N ASP A 44 7.81 -6.62 -2.84
CA ASP A 44 6.55 -7.18 -3.33
C ASP A 44 6.25 -6.77 -4.76
N ASP A 45 6.76 -5.62 -5.19
CA ASP A 45 6.53 -5.14 -6.55
C ASP A 45 7.31 -5.96 -7.58
N PHE A 46 8.44 -6.54 -7.20
CA PHE A 46 9.25 -7.31 -8.13
C PHE A 46 9.24 -8.80 -7.85
N ASP A 47 8.32 -9.25 -7.00
CA ASP A 47 8.19 -10.66 -6.65
C ASP A 47 6.84 -11.22 -7.07
N CYS A 48 6.21 -10.61 -8.04
CA CYS A 48 4.88 -11.02 -8.49
C CYS A 48 5.00 -11.90 -9.73
N THR A 49 4.67 -13.17 -9.60
CA THR A 49 4.81 -14.12 -10.72
C THR A 49 3.75 -13.91 -11.79
N GLU A 50 2.74 -13.09 -11.52
CA GLU A 50 1.69 -12.84 -12.51
C GLU A 50 2.08 -11.74 -13.50
N ILE A 51 3.24 -11.12 -13.31
CA ILE A 51 3.68 -10.01 -14.16
C ILE A 51 4.84 -10.48 -15.03
N ASP A 52 4.78 -10.17 -16.33
CA ASP A 52 5.87 -10.48 -17.26
C ASP A 52 6.89 -9.35 -17.18
N MET A 53 7.86 -9.52 -16.30
CA MET A 53 8.84 -8.46 -16.02
C MET A 53 9.81 -8.24 -17.16
N GLU A 54 9.91 -9.19 -18.10
CA GLU A 54 10.85 -9.03 -19.23
C GLU A 54 10.31 -8.09 -20.28
N GLN A 55 8.99 -7.91 -20.32
CA GLN A 55 8.36 -7.12 -21.38
C GLN A 55 7.98 -5.71 -20.93
N LEU A 56 8.10 -5.41 -19.66
CA LEU A 56 7.56 -4.18 -19.11
C LEU A 56 8.65 -3.32 -18.49
N SER A 57 8.43 -2.01 -18.49
CA SER A 57 9.31 -1.09 -17.75
C SER A 57 9.10 -1.25 -16.25
N ASP A 58 10.04 -0.74 -15.47
CA ASP A 58 9.91 -0.79 -14.02
C ASP A 58 8.65 -0.08 -13.56
N GLU A 59 8.29 1.03 -14.20
CA GLU A 59 7.08 1.75 -13.83
C GLU A 59 5.83 0.90 -14.04
N GLU A 60 5.76 0.18 -15.16
CA GLU A 60 4.63 -0.69 -15.44
C GLU A 60 4.58 -1.87 -14.48
N ILE A 61 5.74 -2.45 -14.17
CA ILE A 61 5.81 -3.57 -13.22
C ILE A 61 5.29 -3.13 -11.87
N VAL A 62 5.76 -1.99 -11.38
CA VAL A 62 5.35 -1.47 -10.08
C VAL A 62 3.85 -1.18 -10.08
N ARG A 63 3.34 -0.56 -11.13
CA ARG A 63 1.93 -0.22 -11.20
C ARG A 63 1.06 -1.47 -11.18
N GLN A 64 1.43 -2.48 -11.96
CA GLN A 64 0.65 -3.72 -12.00
C GLN A 64 0.72 -4.48 -10.69
N ALA A 65 1.88 -4.47 -10.05
CA ALA A 65 2.02 -5.12 -8.75
C ALA A 65 1.12 -4.46 -7.71
N HIS A 66 1.04 -3.11 -7.75
CA HIS A 66 0.15 -2.40 -6.85
C HIS A 66 -1.30 -2.81 -7.06
N GLU A 67 -1.72 -2.95 -8.31
CA GLU A 67 -3.10 -3.30 -8.62
C GLU A 67 -3.44 -4.71 -8.13
N ILE A 68 -2.53 -5.64 -8.37
CA ILE A 68 -2.75 -7.04 -7.96
C ILE A 68 -2.79 -7.13 -6.43
N TYR A 69 -1.82 -6.51 -5.77
CA TYR A 69 -1.75 -6.57 -4.32
C TYR A 69 -2.97 -5.88 -3.68
N ARG A 70 -3.37 -4.75 -4.26
CA ARG A 70 -4.54 -4.02 -3.76
C ARG A 70 -5.80 -4.86 -3.87
N GLN A 71 -5.98 -5.56 -4.99
CA GLN A 71 -7.16 -6.40 -5.14
C GLN A 71 -7.15 -7.54 -4.11
N ASN A 72 -5.98 -8.12 -3.86
CA ASN A 72 -5.87 -9.17 -2.85
C ASN A 72 -6.21 -8.62 -1.47
N TRP A 73 -5.80 -7.40 -1.18
CA TRP A 73 -6.11 -6.76 0.10
C TRP A 73 -7.61 -6.51 0.24
N ILE A 74 -8.25 -6.05 -0.84
CA ILE A 74 -9.70 -5.84 -0.85
C ILE A 74 -10.41 -7.19 -0.63
N ASP A 75 -9.94 -8.23 -1.32
CA ASP A 75 -10.54 -9.56 -1.19
C ASP A 75 -10.37 -10.15 0.20
N SER A 76 -9.35 -9.71 0.93
CA SER A 76 -9.13 -10.15 2.30
C SER A 76 -10.03 -9.39 3.28
N HIS A 77 -10.86 -8.48 2.81
CA HIS A 77 -11.70 -7.59 3.60
C HIS A 77 -10.84 -6.64 4.42
N PHE A 78 -9.80 -6.09 3.79
CA PHE A 78 -8.97 -5.01 4.35
C PHE A 78 -8.22 -5.45 5.60
N ARG A 79 -7.58 -6.61 5.51
CA ARG A 79 -6.83 -7.14 6.64
C ARG A 79 -5.63 -6.26 6.96
N LEU A 80 -5.48 -5.88 8.22
CA LEU A 80 -4.41 -5.00 8.66
C LEU A 80 -3.14 -5.78 8.90
N PHE A 81 -2.02 -5.25 8.40
CA PHE A 81 -0.70 -5.84 8.63
C PHE A 81 -0.32 -5.73 10.10
N ASP A 82 -0.50 -4.53 10.68
CA ASP A 82 -0.23 -4.32 12.11
C ASP A 82 -1.45 -3.67 12.75
N PRO A 83 -2.42 -4.47 13.22
CA PRO A 83 -3.62 -3.89 13.79
C PRO A 83 -3.38 -3.06 15.04
N SER A 84 -2.25 -3.28 15.72
CA SER A 84 -2.01 -2.66 17.03
C SER A 84 -1.86 -1.15 16.95
N ILE A 85 -1.46 -0.62 15.78
CA ILE A 85 -1.25 0.83 15.65
C ILE A 85 -2.51 1.58 15.23
N PHE A 86 -3.61 0.86 14.99
CA PHE A 86 -4.84 1.48 14.53
C PHE A 86 -5.81 1.63 15.68
N GLN A 87 -6.48 2.79 15.73
CA GLN A 87 -7.47 3.06 16.76
C GLN A 87 -8.65 2.09 16.62
N ALA A 88 -9.24 1.75 17.77
CA ALA A 88 -10.35 0.80 17.78
C ALA A 88 -11.52 1.28 16.92
N SER A 89 -11.71 2.59 16.82
CA SER A 89 -12.82 3.13 16.04
C SER A 89 -12.63 2.94 14.52
N LEU A 90 -11.42 2.61 14.07
CA LEU A 90 -11.15 2.46 12.65
C LEU A 90 -11.19 1.01 12.18
N LYS A 91 -11.29 0.06 13.10
CA LYS A 91 -11.14 -1.35 12.77
C LYS A 91 -12.18 -2.20 13.43
N ILE A 92 -12.34 -3.41 12.91
CA ILE A 92 -13.16 -4.46 13.51
C ILE A 92 -12.26 -5.68 13.54
N GLY A 93 -11.80 -6.06 14.75
CA GLY A 93 -10.83 -7.13 14.88
C GLY A 93 -9.54 -6.78 14.21
N ARG A 94 -9.10 -7.60 13.27
CA ARG A 94 -7.83 -7.40 12.57
C ARG A 94 -8.03 -6.78 11.18
N ARG A 95 -9.19 -6.17 10.96
CA ARG A 95 -9.53 -5.60 9.65
C ARG A 95 -9.92 -4.14 9.80
N LEU A 96 -9.53 -3.37 8.80
CA LEU A 96 -9.95 -1.98 8.72
C LEU A 96 -11.43 -1.93 8.36
N ARG A 97 -12.16 -0.96 8.91
CA ARG A 97 -13.57 -0.81 8.55
C ARG A 97 -13.68 -0.47 7.07
N ALA A 98 -14.71 -1.00 6.42
CA ALA A 98 -14.86 -0.85 4.98
C ALA A 98 -14.92 0.61 4.56
N GLU A 99 -15.67 1.44 5.29
CA GLU A 99 -15.77 2.84 4.91
C GLU A 99 -14.45 3.58 5.02
N VAL A 100 -13.62 3.21 6.01
CA VAL A 100 -12.29 3.81 6.15
C VAL A 100 -11.42 3.36 5.00
N ALA A 101 -11.45 2.05 4.68
CA ALA A 101 -10.67 1.50 3.59
C ALA A 101 -11.04 2.12 2.26
N MET A 102 -12.33 2.27 1.98
CA MET A 102 -12.77 2.84 0.72
C MET A 102 -12.36 4.31 0.59
N ASN A 103 -12.38 5.06 1.68
CA ASN A 103 -11.89 6.43 1.66
C ASN A 103 -10.40 6.47 1.34
N GLN A 104 -9.62 5.56 1.90
CA GLN A 104 -8.19 5.48 1.59
C GLN A 104 -7.97 5.14 0.12
N LEU A 105 -8.73 4.18 -0.40
CA LEU A 105 -8.54 3.74 -1.78
C LEU A 105 -8.82 4.85 -2.78
N GLN A 106 -9.67 5.80 -2.45
CA GLN A 106 -9.94 6.91 -3.34
C GLN A 106 -8.74 7.83 -3.53
N ARG A 107 -7.74 7.74 -2.65
CA ARG A 107 -6.50 8.50 -2.82
C ARG A 107 -5.54 7.83 -3.79
N THR A 108 -5.82 6.60 -4.18
CA THR A 108 -4.95 5.82 -5.07
C THR A 108 -5.52 5.85 -6.49
N SER A 109 -4.95 5.05 -7.38
CA SER A 109 -5.46 4.91 -8.73
C SER A 109 -6.65 3.95 -8.82
N TYR A 110 -7.09 3.41 -7.68
CA TYR A 110 -8.20 2.46 -7.66
C TYR A 110 -9.50 3.12 -8.13
N ARG A 111 -10.23 2.41 -8.97
CA ARG A 111 -11.55 2.85 -9.43
C ARG A 111 -12.51 1.70 -9.30
N THR A 112 -13.70 1.97 -8.78
CA THR A 112 -14.74 0.95 -8.68
C THR A 112 -15.59 0.91 -9.93
#